data_72bd6e35b8d0a183d65957409b6afb77
#
_entry.id   72bd6e35b8d0a183d65957409b6afb77
#
_cell.length_a   1.000
_cell.length_b   1.000
_cell.length_c   1.000
_cell.angle_alpha   90.00
_cell.angle_beta   90.00
_cell.angle_gamma   90.00
#
_symmetry.space_group_name_H-M   'P 1'
#
loop_
_entity.id
_entity.type
_entity.pdbx_description
1 polymer ?
#
loop_
_entity_poly.entity_id
_entity_poly.type
_entity_poly.pdbx_seq_one_letter_code
_entity_poly.pdbx_strand_id
1 'polypeptide(L)'
;MTDQKSVLSWQDLGLGSFSSDEQKIHFTELEFMEVWKTAVDGNMDLASQTLVAGSKATCLALVFVAGYQSAIRRIFPRSEFSGWTAFAVSEDRKNDPPLPGVDYTKKEDGTCLISGVKTWVASVEAIGEIIIKAGNGNRALYIKLPRET
;
A
#
# COMPACT_ATOMS: atom_id res chain seq x y z
N MET A 1 16.02 -19.01 25.78
CA MET A 1 15.92 -17.54 25.79
C MET A 1 14.65 -17.20 25.04
N THR A 2 13.57 -16.92 25.76
CA THR A 2 12.28 -16.53 25.21
C THR A 2 12.37 -15.05 24.84
N ASP A 3 12.26 -14.79 23.56
CA ASP A 3 12.19 -13.45 22.98
C ASP A 3 10.92 -12.77 23.49
N GLN A 4 11.09 -11.90 24.49
CA GLN A 4 10.01 -11.12 25.06
C GLN A 4 9.71 -9.98 24.07
N LYS A 5 8.82 -10.25 23.08
CA LYS A 5 8.28 -9.20 22.23
C LYS A 5 7.63 -8.17 23.14
N SER A 6 8.20 -6.97 23.17
CA SER A 6 7.62 -5.84 23.89
C SER A 6 6.23 -5.55 23.31
N VAL A 7 5.21 -5.78 24.11
CA VAL A 7 3.84 -5.36 23.78
C VAL A 7 3.80 -3.85 23.95
N LEU A 8 3.62 -3.13 22.87
CA LEU A 8 3.44 -1.68 22.88
C LEU A 8 2.21 -1.33 23.76
N SER A 9 2.37 -0.41 24.69
CA SER A 9 1.24 0.15 25.43
C SER A 9 0.50 1.18 24.57
N TRP A 10 -0.75 1.46 24.92
CA TRP A 10 -1.54 2.53 24.27
C TRP A 10 -0.87 3.90 24.39
N GLN A 11 -0.07 4.12 25.43
CA GLN A 11 0.72 5.34 25.63
C GLN A 11 1.91 5.41 24.66
N ASP A 12 2.57 4.28 24.38
CA ASP A 12 3.67 4.19 23.42
C ASP A 12 3.19 4.49 21.98
N LEU A 13 1.90 4.23 21.71
CA LEU A 13 1.27 4.53 20.42
C LEU A 13 0.84 6.00 20.28
N GLY A 14 1.05 6.84 21.28
CA GLY A 14 0.62 8.23 21.29
C GLY A 14 -0.91 8.40 21.32
N LEU A 15 -1.64 7.37 21.74
CA LEU A 15 -3.10 7.34 21.85
C LEU A 15 -3.58 7.88 23.23
N GLY A 16 -2.83 8.81 23.82
CA GLY A 16 -3.24 9.51 25.03
C GLY A 16 -4.40 10.47 24.74
N SER A 17 -5.53 10.23 25.42
CA SER A 17 -6.75 11.06 25.50
C SER A 17 -7.11 11.85 24.22
N PHE A 18 -8.05 11.34 23.45
CA PHE A 18 -8.74 12.13 22.43
C PHE A 18 -9.52 13.24 23.13
N SER A 19 -9.05 14.49 23.08
CA SER A 19 -9.89 15.63 23.39
C SER A 19 -10.78 15.92 22.17
N SER A 20 -12.07 16.11 22.41
CA SER A 20 -13.08 16.34 21.38
C SER A 20 -12.92 17.70 20.68
N ASP A 21 -12.00 18.55 21.11
CA ASP A 21 -11.83 19.94 20.68
C ASP A 21 -10.62 20.18 19.76
N GLU A 22 -9.86 19.14 19.41
CA GLU A 22 -8.81 19.31 18.38
C GLU A 22 -9.47 19.54 17.02
N GLN A 23 -9.20 20.70 16.42
CA GLN A 23 -9.55 20.99 15.03
C GLN A 23 -9.20 19.76 14.18
N LYS A 24 -10.24 19.17 13.54
CA LYS A 24 -10.03 18.03 12.63
C LYS A 24 -9.14 18.48 11.49
N ILE A 25 -7.85 18.24 11.61
CA ILE A 25 -6.91 18.42 10.52
C ILE A 25 -7.26 17.35 9.48
N HIS A 26 -7.73 17.78 8.31
CA HIS A 26 -7.98 16.88 7.20
C HIS A 26 -6.74 16.84 6.32
N PHE A 27 -6.02 15.74 6.36
CA PHE A 27 -4.91 15.50 5.46
C PHE A 27 -5.43 15.06 4.08
N THR A 28 -4.77 15.56 3.03
CA THR A 28 -4.77 14.93 1.71
C THR A 28 -3.95 13.63 1.77
N GLU A 29 -4.08 12.76 0.77
CA GLU A 29 -3.25 11.55 0.70
C GLU A 29 -1.75 11.86 0.67
N LEU A 30 -1.34 12.93 -0.03
CA LEU A 30 0.06 13.36 -0.11
C LEU A 30 0.59 13.84 1.25
N GLU A 31 -0.16 14.67 1.95
CA GLU A 31 0.23 15.14 3.29
C GLU A 31 0.29 13.97 4.29
N PHE A 32 -0.67 13.07 4.22
CA PHE A 32 -0.67 11.89 5.07
C PHE A 32 0.50 10.94 4.75
N MET A 33 0.90 10.83 3.50
CA MET A 33 2.09 10.06 3.12
C MET A 33 3.35 10.58 3.82
N GLU A 34 3.52 11.89 3.92
CA GLU A 34 4.66 12.48 4.63
C GLU A 34 4.58 12.23 6.15
N VAL A 35 3.37 12.35 6.74
CA VAL A 35 3.15 11.97 8.14
C VAL A 35 3.46 10.49 8.36
N TRP A 36 3.02 9.62 7.46
CA TRP A 36 3.27 8.18 7.52
C TRP A 36 4.76 7.86 7.45
N LYS A 37 5.51 8.48 6.52
CA LYS A 37 6.97 8.28 6.38
C LYS A 37 7.73 8.65 7.64
N THR A 38 7.32 9.71 8.31
CA THR A 38 7.99 10.17 9.55
C THR A 38 7.58 9.36 10.78
N ALA A 39 6.37 8.84 10.82
CA ALA A 39 5.83 8.08 11.95
C ALA A 39 6.25 6.61 11.95
N VAL A 40 6.46 6.03 10.76
CA VAL A 40 6.80 4.61 10.60
C VAL A 40 8.31 4.44 10.55
N ASP A 41 8.88 3.95 11.64
CA ASP A 41 10.30 3.55 11.69
C ASP A 41 10.48 2.19 11.03
N GLY A 42 11.49 2.09 10.14
CA GLY A 42 11.88 0.84 9.48
C GLY A 42 12.29 -0.29 10.43
N ASN A 43 12.63 0.03 11.68
CA ASN A 43 12.95 -0.96 12.72
C ASN A 43 11.71 -1.53 13.43
N MET A 44 10.54 -0.94 13.24
CA MET A 44 9.30 -1.46 13.80
C MET A 44 8.86 -2.73 13.07
N ASP A 45 8.26 -3.66 13.81
CA ASP A 45 7.53 -4.76 13.18
C ASP A 45 6.29 -4.23 12.42
N LEU A 46 5.81 -5.01 11.46
CA LEU A 46 4.75 -4.57 10.56
C LEU A 46 3.42 -4.26 11.30
N ALA A 47 3.11 -4.95 12.39
CA ALA A 47 1.90 -4.68 13.17
C ALA A 47 2.01 -3.33 13.88
N SER A 48 3.15 -3.04 14.49
CA SER A 48 3.45 -1.75 15.12
C SER A 48 3.41 -0.61 14.09
N GLN A 49 4.00 -0.79 12.92
CA GLN A 49 3.90 0.17 11.81
C GLN A 49 2.45 0.47 11.44
N THR A 50 1.62 -0.58 11.32
CA THR A 50 0.21 -0.44 10.97
C THR A 50 -0.56 0.36 12.02
N LEU A 51 -0.34 0.06 13.30
CA LEU A 51 -1.00 0.74 14.41
C LEU A 51 -0.59 2.22 14.49
N VAL A 52 0.70 2.50 14.43
CA VAL A 52 1.23 3.87 14.45
C VAL A 52 0.70 4.67 13.25
N ALA A 53 0.76 4.13 12.05
CA ALA A 53 0.24 4.78 10.86
C ALA A 53 -1.27 5.04 10.96
N GLY A 54 -2.04 4.03 11.37
CA GLY A 54 -3.49 4.15 11.56
C GLY A 54 -3.88 5.20 12.60
N SER A 55 -3.09 5.33 13.70
CA SER A 55 -3.34 6.33 14.75
C SER A 55 -3.14 7.79 14.29
N LYS A 56 -2.38 8.00 13.23
CA LYS A 56 -2.16 9.34 12.62
C LYS A 56 -3.20 9.69 11.56
N ALA A 57 -4.02 8.74 11.14
CA ALA A 57 -5.05 8.97 10.13
C ALA A 57 -6.20 9.81 10.70
N THR A 58 -6.60 10.84 9.97
CA THR A 58 -7.66 11.77 10.38
C THR A 58 -9.03 11.41 9.83
N CYS A 59 -9.12 10.42 8.95
CA CYS A 59 -10.37 9.90 8.42
C CYS A 59 -10.24 8.42 8.02
N LEU A 60 -11.38 7.77 7.81
CA LEU A 60 -11.43 6.33 7.49
C LEU A 60 -10.66 5.98 6.21
N ALA A 61 -10.69 6.84 5.20
CA ALA A 61 -9.94 6.63 3.96
C ALA A 61 -8.44 6.50 4.22
N LEU A 62 -7.88 7.35 5.08
CA LEU A 62 -6.46 7.32 5.43
C LEU A 62 -6.10 6.12 6.32
N VAL A 63 -7.02 5.70 7.22
CA VAL A 63 -6.87 4.42 7.96
C VAL A 63 -6.77 3.25 6.99
N PHE A 64 -7.66 3.22 5.97
CA PHE A 64 -7.62 2.20 4.93
C PHE A 64 -6.28 2.21 4.19
N VAL A 65 -5.81 3.39 3.77
CA VAL A 65 -4.53 3.51 3.04
C VAL A 65 -3.35 3.05 3.90
N ALA A 66 -3.31 3.42 5.19
CA ALA A 66 -2.27 2.96 6.12
C ALA A 66 -2.23 1.42 6.23
N GLY A 67 -3.39 0.79 6.41
CA GLY A 67 -3.53 -0.66 6.45
C GLY A 67 -3.15 -1.32 5.11
N TYR A 68 -3.53 -0.70 4.00
CA TYR A 68 -3.22 -1.17 2.66
C TYR A 68 -1.71 -1.18 2.37
N GLN A 69 -0.99 -0.13 2.77
CA GLN A 69 0.48 -0.09 2.66
C GLN A 69 1.15 -1.20 3.48
N SER A 70 0.65 -1.47 4.67
CA SER A 70 1.14 -2.58 5.51
C SER A 70 0.82 -3.95 4.90
N ALA A 71 -0.37 -4.12 4.32
CA ALA A 71 -0.75 -5.36 3.64
C ALA A 71 0.15 -5.66 2.44
N ILE A 72 0.49 -4.66 1.62
CA ILE A 72 1.42 -4.82 0.49
C ILE A 72 2.79 -5.30 0.98
N ARG A 73 3.34 -4.70 2.02
CA ARG A 73 4.62 -5.10 2.62
C ARG A 73 4.58 -6.51 3.19
N ARG A 74 3.44 -6.91 3.72
CA ARG A 74 3.22 -8.29 4.20
C ARG A 74 3.22 -9.31 3.07
N ILE A 75 2.62 -8.97 1.93
CA ILE A 75 2.52 -9.85 0.76
C ILE A 75 3.87 -9.97 0.04
N PHE A 76 4.64 -8.88 0.01
CA PHE A 76 5.92 -8.80 -0.70
C PHE A 76 7.09 -8.50 0.26
N PRO A 77 7.38 -9.37 1.23
CA PRO A 77 8.34 -9.10 2.31
C PRO A 77 9.80 -8.98 1.85
N ARG A 78 10.10 -9.38 0.61
CA ARG A 78 11.44 -9.28 0.01
C ARG A 78 11.58 -8.11 -0.95
N SER A 79 10.52 -7.31 -1.12
CA SER A 79 10.56 -6.14 -2.00
C SER A 79 11.04 -4.92 -1.22
N GLU A 80 11.96 -4.17 -1.82
CA GLU A 80 12.28 -2.83 -1.37
C GLU A 80 11.22 -1.86 -1.87
N PHE A 81 10.75 -0.98 -1.00
CA PHE A 81 9.72 0.00 -1.31
C PHE A 81 10.28 1.41 -1.14
N SER A 82 10.23 2.20 -2.21
CA SER A 82 10.70 3.60 -2.20
C SER A 82 9.69 4.59 -1.60
N GLY A 83 8.47 4.12 -1.34
CA GLY A 83 7.38 4.95 -0.83
C GLY A 83 6.06 4.19 -0.76
N TRP A 84 4.97 4.89 -0.97
CA TRP A 84 3.69 4.24 -1.09
C TRP A 84 3.59 3.50 -2.42
N THR A 85 3.01 2.32 -2.34
CA THR A 85 2.89 1.39 -3.45
C THR A 85 1.42 1.04 -3.67
N ALA A 86 0.96 1.07 -4.91
CA ALA A 86 -0.32 0.47 -5.25
C ALA A 86 -0.15 -1.00 -5.63
N PHE A 87 -1.16 -1.81 -5.31
CA PHE A 87 -1.24 -3.21 -5.74
C PHE A 87 -2.45 -3.40 -6.65
N ALA A 88 -2.20 -3.35 -7.95
CA ALA A 88 -3.23 -3.41 -8.98
C ALA A 88 -3.54 -4.86 -9.37
N VAL A 89 -4.56 -5.42 -8.72
CA VAL A 89 -5.05 -6.80 -8.95
C VAL A 89 -6.38 -6.80 -9.66
N SER A 90 -7.28 -5.88 -9.29
CA SER A 90 -8.66 -5.86 -9.73
C SER A 90 -8.80 -5.57 -11.22
N GLU A 91 -9.74 -6.29 -11.84
CA GLU A 91 -10.11 -6.14 -13.24
C GLU A 91 -11.63 -6.06 -13.31
N ASP A 92 -12.14 -5.06 -13.99
CA ASP A 92 -13.58 -4.95 -14.23
C ASP A 92 -13.95 -5.72 -15.50
N ARG A 93 -14.48 -6.92 -15.30
CA ARG A 93 -14.96 -7.81 -16.37
C ARG A 93 -16.47 -7.74 -16.57
N LYS A 94 -17.15 -6.87 -15.81
CA LYS A 94 -18.61 -6.73 -15.88
C LYS A 94 -19.08 -5.67 -16.88
N ASN A 95 -18.15 -4.85 -17.38
CA ASN A 95 -18.47 -3.89 -18.44
C ASN A 95 -18.94 -4.60 -19.72
N ASP A 96 -19.77 -3.93 -20.51
CA ASP A 96 -20.19 -4.37 -21.82
C ASP A 96 -19.73 -3.36 -22.89
N PRO A 97 -18.73 -3.70 -23.70
CA PRO A 97 -17.90 -4.92 -23.68
C PRO A 97 -16.96 -4.99 -22.47
N PRO A 98 -16.57 -6.19 -22.00
CA PRO A 98 -15.63 -6.34 -20.88
C PRO A 98 -14.29 -5.68 -21.16
N LEU A 99 -13.72 -5.01 -20.17
CA LEU A 99 -12.37 -4.50 -20.26
C LEU A 99 -11.36 -5.67 -20.31
N PRO A 100 -10.32 -5.57 -21.15
CA PRO A 100 -9.29 -6.61 -21.22
C PRO A 100 -8.53 -6.67 -19.89
N GLY A 101 -8.43 -7.87 -19.31
CA GLY A 101 -7.53 -8.12 -18.19
C GLY A 101 -6.08 -7.90 -18.58
N VAL A 102 -5.21 -7.68 -17.58
CA VAL A 102 -3.78 -7.49 -17.85
C VAL A 102 -3.11 -8.84 -18.08
N ASP A 103 -2.50 -8.97 -19.24
CA ASP A 103 -1.69 -10.13 -19.63
C ASP A 103 -0.26 -9.67 -19.98
N TYR A 104 0.64 -10.63 -20.19
CA TYR A 104 2.02 -10.35 -20.51
C TYR A 104 2.57 -11.31 -21.55
N THR A 105 3.50 -10.79 -22.35
CA THR A 105 4.28 -11.57 -23.33
C THR A 105 5.76 -11.39 -23.05
N LYS A 106 6.48 -12.49 -22.80
CA LYS A 106 7.94 -12.48 -22.69
C LYS A 106 8.53 -12.45 -24.08
N LYS A 107 9.48 -11.54 -24.30
CA LYS A 107 10.26 -11.43 -25.52
C LYS A 107 11.55 -12.23 -25.40
N GLU A 108 12.19 -12.51 -26.55
CA GLU A 108 13.45 -13.25 -26.64
C GLU A 108 14.61 -12.54 -25.95
N ASP A 109 14.59 -11.21 -25.91
CA ASP A 109 15.57 -10.37 -25.23
C ASP A 109 15.43 -10.34 -23.70
N GLY A 110 14.49 -11.10 -23.13
CA GLY A 110 14.20 -11.18 -21.71
C GLY A 110 13.27 -10.08 -21.19
N THR A 111 12.89 -9.12 -22.03
CA THR A 111 11.90 -8.09 -21.67
C THR A 111 10.48 -8.65 -21.62
N CYS A 112 9.58 -7.92 -20.99
CA CYS A 112 8.20 -8.31 -20.83
C CYS A 112 7.29 -7.18 -21.32
N LEU A 113 6.44 -7.49 -22.31
CA LEU A 113 5.37 -6.59 -22.73
C LEU A 113 4.12 -6.87 -21.89
N ILE A 114 3.56 -5.81 -21.29
CA ILE A 114 2.35 -5.88 -20.49
C ILE A 114 1.26 -5.11 -21.22
N SER A 115 0.07 -5.66 -21.29
CA SER A 115 -1.09 -5.01 -21.92
C SER A 115 -2.37 -5.35 -21.17
N GLY A 116 -3.28 -4.39 -21.05
CA GLY A 116 -4.58 -4.55 -20.40
C GLY A 116 -4.93 -3.40 -19.48
N VAL A 117 -6.02 -3.56 -18.72
CA VAL A 117 -6.58 -2.54 -17.84
C VAL A 117 -6.74 -3.09 -16.42
N LYS A 118 -6.32 -2.30 -15.45
CA LYS A 118 -6.61 -2.51 -14.01
C LYS A 118 -7.59 -1.45 -13.53
N THR A 119 -8.42 -1.84 -12.61
CA THR A 119 -9.42 -0.97 -11.98
C THR A 119 -9.20 -0.92 -10.48
N TRP A 120 -9.77 0.09 -9.81
CA TRP A 120 -9.74 0.20 -8.36
C TRP A 120 -8.31 0.29 -7.78
N VAL A 121 -7.48 1.15 -8.36
CA VAL A 121 -6.13 1.43 -7.84
C VAL A 121 -6.24 2.51 -6.76
N ALA A 122 -5.84 2.17 -5.54
CA ALA A 122 -5.87 3.09 -4.41
C ALA A 122 -4.69 4.08 -4.44
N SER A 123 -4.91 5.29 -3.92
CA SER A 123 -3.87 6.31 -3.67
C SER A 123 -3.08 6.74 -4.90
N VAL A 124 -3.73 6.81 -6.05
CA VAL A 124 -3.07 7.05 -7.35
C VAL A 124 -2.21 8.32 -7.36
N GLU A 125 -2.59 9.35 -6.62
CA GLU A 125 -1.84 10.61 -6.57
C GLU A 125 -0.57 10.52 -5.73
N ALA A 126 -0.57 9.68 -4.68
CA ALA A 126 0.50 9.62 -3.69
C ALA A 126 1.48 8.46 -3.89
N ILE A 127 1.21 7.51 -4.81
CA ILE A 127 2.10 6.37 -5.02
C ILE A 127 3.36 6.74 -5.80
N GLY A 128 4.49 6.20 -5.38
CA GLY A 128 5.76 6.25 -6.13
C GLY A 128 6.00 5.04 -7.03
N GLU A 129 5.25 3.96 -6.80
CA GLU A 129 5.40 2.72 -7.55
C GLU A 129 4.11 1.90 -7.53
N ILE A 130 3.97 1.00 -8.49
CA ILE A 130 2.81 0.11 -8.60
C ILE A 130 3.27 -1.33 -8.79
N ILE A 131 2.62 -2.26 -8.11
CA ILE A 131 2.75 -3.69 -8.37
C ILE A 131 1.51 -4.14 -9.15
N ILE A 132 1.72 -4.64 -10.35
CA ILE A 132 0.67 -5.10 -11.24
C ILE A 132 0.67 -6.63 -11.27
N LYS A 133 -0.49 -7.23 -11.02
CA LYS A 133 -0.71 -8.64 -11.32
C LYS A 133 -1.07 -8.78 -12.81
N ALA A 134 -0.22 -9.47 -13.58
CA ALA A 134 -0.47 -9.83 -14.98
C ALA A 134 -0.67 -11.34 -15.11
N GLY A 135 -1.52 -11.75 -16.03
CA GLY A 135 -1.88 -13.16 -16.23
C GLY A 135 -2.75 -13.74 -15.12
N ASN A 136 -3.14 -15.01 -15.27
CA ASN A 136 -4.09 -15.69 -14.40
C ASN A 136 -3.57 -17.06 -13.93
N GLY A 137 -4.08 -17.51 -12.77
CA GLY A 137 -3.76 -18.82 -12.20
C GLY A 137 -2.26 -19.00 -11.99
N ASN A 138 -1.75 -20.15 -12.38
CA ASN A 138 -0.32 -20.53 -12.21
C ASN A 138 0.64 -19.73 -13.10
N ARG A 139 0.12 -18.92 -14.03
CA ARG A 139 0.91 -18.02 -14.88
C ARG A 139 0.87 -16.57 -14.41
N ALA A 140 0.31 -16.30 -13.24
CA ALA A 140 0.29 -14.95 -12.69
C ALA A 140 1.71 -14.46 -12.40
N LEU A 141 2.02 -13.25 -12.86
CA LEU A 141 3.27 -12.54 -12.62
C LEU A 141 2.96 -11.26 -11.86
N TYR A 142 3.79 -10.92 -10.88
CA TYR A 142 3.70 -9.66 -10.15
C TYR A 142 4.88 -8.79 -10.57
N ILE A 143 4.57 -7.66 -11.19
CA ILE A 143 5.55 -6.78 -11.83
C ILE A 143 5.50 -5.46 -11.10
N LYS A 144 6.64 -5.04 -10.54
CA LYS A 144 6.79 -3.74 -9.89
C LYS A 144 7.31 -2.74 -10.92
N LEU A 145 6.60 -1.61 -11.05
CA LEU A 145 6.96 -0.51 -11.94
C LEU A 145 7.06 0.78 -11.12
N PRO A 146 8.08 1.61 -11.33
CA PRO A 146 8.11 2.95 -10.80
C PRO A 146 7.03 3.80 -11.48
N ARG A 147 6.55 4.83 -10.79
CA ARG A 147 5.77 5.88 -11.40
C ARG A 147 6.74 6.80 -12.14
N GLU A 148 6.59 6.91 -13.43
CA GLU A 148 7.29 7.93 -14.20
C GLU A 148 6.65 9.30 -13.89
N THR A 149 7.49 10.28 -13.60
CA THR A 149 7.10 11.67 -13.31
C THR A 149 7.02 12.50 -14.59
#